data_29425b42290d0642912d71723a344a09
#
_entry.id   29425b42290d0642912d71723a344a09
#
_cell.length_a   1.000
_cell.length_b   1.000
_cell.length_c   1.000
_cell.angle_alpha   90.00
_cell.angle_beta   90.00
_cell.angle_gamma   90.00
#
_symmetry.space_group_name_H-M   'P 1'
#
loop_
_entity.id
_entity.type
_entity.pdbx_description
1 polymer ?
#
loop_
_entity_poly.entity_id
_entity_poly.type
_entity_poly.pdbx_seq_one_letter_code
_entity_poly.pdbx_strand_id
1 'polypeptide(L)'
;SEQIEVHPIEINQESFDDKIKILDPDIVIFDRYVTEEQFGWRVSEHCPRAVKILDTEDLHFLREARHKAFKEKRDFNHNDLINGVFLREIASILRCDLSLIISEFEYELLTKTFRIDAEILFYLPFLAEEIEKNTTSFQKRQHFVSIGNFLHEPNWQTVLKLKQIWKYIRKNLPEAELHIYGAYATEKVFQLHNEKEGFLVKGRAVSAEEIFRKYSVLLAPIPFGAGLKGKLWESMKFGLPN
;
A
#
# COMPACT_ATOMS: atom_id res chain seq x y z
N SER A 1 -4.87 27.48 1.59
CA SER A 1 -3.99 26.29 1.41
C SER A 1 -2.72 26.57 2.17
N GLU A 2 -2.46 25.77 3.19
CA GLU A 2 -1.17 25.79 3.90
C GLU A 2 -0.07 25.45 2.88
N GLN A 3 0.99 26.27 2.85
CA GLN A 3 2.12 26.02 1.96
C GLN A 3 2.96 24.90 2.60
N ILE A 4 3.02 23.75 1.93
CA ILE A 4 3.94 22.68 2.28
C ILE A 4 5.30 23.05 1.70
N GLU A 5 6.31 23.22 2.57
CA GLU A 5 7.69 23.39 2.13
C GLU A 5 8.33 22.01 1.87
N VAL A 6 8.97 21.88 0.71
CA VAL A 6 9.68 20.67 0.31
C VAL A 6 11.17 20.95 0.28
N HIS A 7 11.93 20.17 1.03
CA HIS A 7 13.36 20.33 1.15
C HIS A 7 14.10 19.04 0.76
N PRO A 8 15.01 19.07 -0.20
CA PRO A 8 15.88 17.94 -0.48
C PRO A 8 16.83 17.72 0.71
N ILE A 9 16.97 16.47 1.12
CA ILE A 9 17.94 16.04 2.13
C ILE A 9 18.79 14.91 1.57
N GLU A 10 20.06 14.88 1.95
CA GLU A 10 20.97 13.80 1.61
C GLU A 10 21.12 12.83 2.77
N ILE A 11 21.13 11.55 2.47
CA ILE A 11 21.32 10.51 3.47
C ILE A 11 22.76 10.56 3.98
N ASN A 12 22.93 10.46 5.31
CA ASN A 12 24.23 10.45 6.00
C ASN A 12 25.04 11.75 5.86
N GLN A 13 24.39 12.88 5.61
CA GLN A 13 25.03 14.19 5.55
C GLN A 13 24.66 15.06 6.76
N GLU A 14 25.60 15.90 7.22
CA GLU A 14 25.37 16.86 8.31
C GLU A 14 24.35 17.95 7.95
N SER A 15 24.09 18.14 6.66
CA SER A 15 23.08 19.09 6.18
C SER A 15 21.69 18.84 6.73
N PHE A 16 21.35 17.59 7.07
CA PHE A 16 20.10 17.27 7.77
C PHE A 16 20.12 17.81 9.21
N ASP A 17 21.25 17.66 9.90
CA ASP A 17 21.37 18.06 11.32
C ASP A 17 21.22 19.58 11.47
N ASP A 18 21.87 20.35 10.58
CA ASP A 18 21.74 21.80 10.59
C ASP A 18 20.31 22.23 10.30
N LYS A 19 19.66 21.54 9.35
CA LYS A 19 18.29 21.85 8.98
C LYS A 19 17.31 21.56 10.11
N ILE A 20 17.39 20.37 10.72
CA ILE A 20 16.45 19.98 11.79
C ILE A 20 16.60 20.87 13.03
N LYS A 21 17.83 21.35 13.33
CA LYS A 21 18.08 22.34 14.38
C LYS A 21 17.42 23.69 14.09
N ILE A 22 17.47 24.15 12.82
CA ILE A 22 16.85 25.42 12.42
C ILE A 22 15.33 25.32 12.45
N LEU A 23 14.77 24.18 12.04
CA LEU A 23 13.31 23.95 12.05
C LEU A 23 12.76 23.81 13.47
N ASP A 24 13.55 23.24 14.39
CA ASP A 24 13.17 22.92 15.79
C ASP A 24 11.71 22.41 15.89
N PRO A 25 11.35 21.32 15.23
CA PRO A 25 9.97 20.88 15.10
C PRO A 25 9.44 20.35 16.43
N ASP A 26 8.16 20.58 16.72
CA ASP A 26 7.45 19.95 17.84
C ASP A 26 7.11 18.49 17.56
N ILE A 27 6.87 18.14 16.29
CA ILE A 27 6.50 16.78 15.84
C ILE A 27 7.31 16.42 14.62
N VAL A 28 7.84 15.17 14.59
CA VAL A 28 8.49 14.58 13.43
C VAL A 28 7.80 13.28 13.08
N ILE A 29 7.35 13.16 11.83
CA ILE A 29 6.74 11.93 11.31
C ILE A 29 7.71 11.26 10.35
N PHE A 30 8.01 9.99 10.60
CA PHE A 30 8.85 9.16 9.73
C PHE A 30 7.97 8.28 8.84
N ASP A 31 8.11 8.42 7.53
CA ASP A 31 7.49 7.53 6.55
C ASP A 31 8.26 6.21 6.53
N ARG A 32 7.68 5.18 7.14
CA ARG A 32 8.22 3.83 7.29
C ARG A 32 9.49 3.73 8.16
N TYR A 33 9.73 2.53 8.66
CA TYR A 33 10.85 2.23 9.56
C TYR A 33 12.22 2.60 8.98
N VAL A 34 12.40 2.49 7.65
CA VAL A 34 13.68 2.83 7.01
C VAL A 34 14.04 4.30 7.15
N THR A 35 13.06 5.19 7.16
CA THR A 35 13.27 6.62 7.36
C THR A 35 13.60 6.92 8.81
N GLU A 36 12.92 6.25 9.75
CA GLU A 36 13.27 6.36 11.17
C GLU A 36 14.69 5.88 11.46
N GLU A 37 15.12 4.75 10.89
CA GLU A 37 16.49 4.25 11.04
C GLU A 37 17.54 5.24 10.52
N GLN A 38 17.24 5.96 9.45
CA GLN A 38 18.16 6.94 8.86
C GLN A 38 18.26 8.22 9.69
N PHE A 39 17.14 8.72 10.20
CA PHE A 39 17.04 10.07 10.74
C PHE A 39 16.60 10.14 12.21
N GLY A 40 15.99 9.09 12.77
CA GLY A 40 15.41 9.11 14.10
C GLY A 40 16.40 9.43 15.20
N TRP A 41 17.61 8.87 15.14
CA TRP A 41 18.67 9.15 16.11
C TRP A 41 19.16 10.61 16.04
N ARG A 42 19.23 11.19 14.82
CA ARG A 42 19.60 12.61 14.61
C ARG A 42 18.55 13.56 15.19
N VAL A 43 17.26 13.22 15.00
CA VAL A 43 16.16 13.97 15.62
C VAL A 43 16.26 13.89 17.13
N SER A 44 16.51 12.71 17.70
CA SER A 44 16.67 12.55 19.14
C SER A 44 17.85 13.35 19.72
N GLU A 45 18.94 13.48 18.96
CA GLU A 45 20.13 14.23 19.36
C GLU A 45 19.91 15.74 19.29
N HIS A 46 19.29 16.23 18.22
CA HIS A 46 19.21 17.66 17.91
C HIS A 46 17.90 18.32 18.33
N CYS A 47 16.81 17.55 18.41
CA CYS A 47 15.48 18.01 18.81
C CYS A 47 14.87 17.07 19.86
N PRO A 48 15.47 16.95 21.07
CA PRO A 48 15.08 15.95 22.07
C PRO A 48 13.67 16.13 22.64
N ARG A 49 13.03 17.26 22.35
CA ARG A 49 11.64 17.53 22.78
C ARG A 49 10.62 17.20 21.71
N ALA A 50 11.06 16.95 20.49
CA ALA A 50 10.17 16.62 19.39
C ALA A 50 9.48 15.25 19.61
N VAL A 51 8.18 15.20 19.45
CA VAL A 51 7.42 13.95 19.45
C VAL A 51 7.71 13.22 18.14
N LYS A 52 8.18 12.00 18.25
CA LYS A 52 8.52 11.14 17.12
C LYS A 52 7.37 10.20 16.81
N ILE A 53 6.82 10.29 15.61
CA ILE A 53 5.73 9.45 15.13
C ILE A 53 6.26 8.61 13.97
N LEU A 54 6.04 7.31 14.03
CA LEU A 54 6.30 6.39 12.93
C LEU A 54 4.98 6.14 12.17
N ASP A 55 4.93 6.52 10.91
CA ASP A 55 3.90 6.05 9.99
C ASP A 55 4.39 4.74 9.37
N THR A 56 3.80 3.61 9.77
CA THR A 56 4.25 2.29 9.30
C THR A 56 3.86 2.01 7.85
N GLU A 57 2.83 2.68 7.32
CA GLU A 57 2.18 2.39 6.05
C GLU A 57 1.54 0.99 6.04
N ASP A 58 2.34 -0.05 6.17
CA ASP A 58 1.99 -1.44 6.48
C ASP A 58 3.15 -2.10 7.23
N LEU A 59 2.92 -3.22 7.87
CA LEU A 59 4.01 -3.98 8.49
C LEU A 59 4.84 -4.71 7.43
N HIS A 60 6.01 -4.17 7.15
CA HIS A 60 6.93 -4.65 6.11
C HIS A 60 7.40 -6.08 6.38
N PHE A 61 7.68 -6.43 7.66
CA PHE A 61 8.06 -7.79 8.00
C PHE A 61 6.94 -8.81 7.70
N LEU A 62 5.68 -8.41 7.90
CA LEU A 62 4.51 -9.25 7.57
C LEU A 62 4.39 -9.43 6.05
N ARG A 63 4.57 -8.35 5.29
CA ARG A 63 4.57 -8.38 3.83
C ARG A 63 5.69 -9.27 3.29
N GLU A 64 6.90 -9.16 3.85
CA GLU A 64 8.04 -10.01 3.46
C GLU A 64 7.80 -11.48 3.78
N ALA A 65 7.30 -11.79 4.99
CA ALA A 65 6.98 -13.14 5.40
C ALA A 65 5.96 -13.81 4.45
N ARG A 66 4.87 -13.09 4.13
CA ARG A 66 3.86 -13.57 3.19
C ARG A 66 4.40 -13.72 1.77
N HIS A 67 5.27 -12.81 1.34
CA HIS A 67 5.94 -12.89 0.02
C HIS A 67 6.86 -14.10 -0.07
N LYS A 68 7.63 -14.37 0.99
CA LYS A 68 8.49 -15.56 1.06
C LYS A 68 7.68 -16.84 0.96
N ALA A 69 6.62 -16.99 1.76
CA ALA A 69 5.74 -18.14 1.69
C ALA A 69 5.13 -18.35 0.28
N PHE A 70 4.69 -17.24 -0.34
CA PHE A 70 4.18 -17.26 -1.72
C PHE A 70 5.24 -17.76 -2.73
N LYS A 71 6.48 -17.26 -2.66
CA LYS A 71 7.59 -17.72 -3.53
C LYS A 71 7.91 -19.19 -3.34
N GLU A 72 7.88 -19.65 -2.11
CA GLU A 72 8.13 -21.04 -1.73
C GLU A 72 6.92 -21.96 -2.01
N LYS A 73 5.81 -21.41 -2.50
CA LYS A 73 4.55 -22.13 -2.80
C LYS A 73 4.02 -22.95 -1.62
N ARG A 74 4.11 -22.40 -0.44
CA ARG A 74 3.62 -22.96 0.81
C ARG A 74 2.71 -22.01 1.54
N ASP A 75 1.99 -22.51 2.53
CA ASP A 75 1.20 -21.66 3.41
C ASP A 75 2.12 -20.83 4.31
N PHE A 76 1.67 -19.60 4.57
CA PHE A 76 2.27 -18.70 5.54
C PHE A 76 2.07 -19.24 6.96
N ASN A 77 3.09 -19.14 7.81
CA ASN A 77 2.98 -19.45 9.23
C ASN A 77 3.63 -18.38 10.11
N HIS A 78 3.33 -18.41 11.41
CA HIS A 78 3.80 -17.40 12.35
C HIS A 78 5.32 -17.34 12.50
N ASN A 79 6.05 -18.43 12.28
CA ASN A 79 7.52 -18.42 12.36
C ASN A 79 8.15 -17.59 11.24
N ASP A 80 7.44 -17.37 10.14
CA ASP A 80 7.91 -16.52 9.04
C ASP A 80 8.00 -15.05 9.43
N LEU A 81 7.28 -14.64 10.48
CA LEU A 81 7.25 -13.26 10.95
C LEU A 81 8.61 -12.81 11.53
N ILE A 82 9.36 -13.74 12.13
CA ILE A 82 10.66 -13.42 12.74
C ILE A 82 11.73 -13.45 11.62
N ASN A 83 11.83 -12.37 10.90
CA ASN A 83 12.79 -12.16 9.82
C ASN A 83 13.65 -10.90 10.06
N GLY A 84 14.60 -10.62 9.17
CA GLY A 84 15.50 -9.48 9.33
C GLY A 84 14.79 -8.12 9.37
N VAL A 85 13.67 -7.97 8.64
CA VAL A 85 12.87 -6.74 8.68
C VAL A 85 12.12 -6.60 9.99
N PHE A 86 11.63 -7.71 10.57
CA PHE A 86 10.95 -7.71 11.87
C PHE A 86 11.78 -7.02 12.97
N LEU A 87 13.05 -7.40 13.11
CA LEU A 87 13.91 -6.83 14.15
C LEU A 87 14.09 -5.32 13.98
N ARG A 88 14.23 -4.86 12.75
CA ARG A 88 14.41 -3.45 12.40
C ARG A 88 13.13 -2.65 12.63
N GLU A 89 12.02 -3.13 12.11
CA GLU A 89 10.73 -2.43 12.18
C GLU A 89 10.20 -2.36 13.62
N ILE A 90 10.30 -3.44 14.40
CA ILE A 90 9.94 -3.42 15.82
C ILE A 90 10.86 -2.47 16.59
N ALA A 91 12.16 -2.44 16.29
CA ALA A 91 13.07 -1.49 16.92
C ALA A 91 12.70 -0.03 16.61
N SER A 92 12.25 0.26 15.38
CA SER A 92 11.78 1.60 15.01
C SER A 92 10.49 1.97 15.73
N ILE A 93 9.53 1.05 15.85
CA ILE A 93 8.30 1.23 16.63
C ILE A 93 8.65 1.59 18.10
N LEU A 94 9.58 0.85 18.70
CA LEU A 94 9.97 1.06 20.11
C LEU A 94 10.82 2.33 20.36
N ARG A 95 11.41 2.94 19.32
CA ARG A 95 12.14 4.21 19.41
C ARG A 95 11.27 5.44 19.21
N CYS A 96 10.08 5.27 18.68
CA CYS A 96 9.13 6.36 18.50
C CYS A 96 8.16 6.47 19.67
N ASP A 97 7.65 7.68 19.92
CA ASP A 97 6.67 7.95 20.96
C ASP A 97 5.29 7.41 20.58
N LEU A 98 5.00 7.37 19.28
CA LEU A 98 3.75 6.83 18.72
C LEU A 98 4.01 6.19 17.36
N SER A 99 3.29 5.11 17.05
CA SER A 99 3.28 4.48 15.73
C SER A 99 1.86 4.37 15.17
N LEU A 100 1.66 4.83 13.94
CA LEU A 100 0.38 4.78 13.25
C LEU A 100 0.24 3.42 12.56
N ILE A 101 -0.84 2.71 12.87
CA ILE A 101 -1.12 1.38 12.34
C ILE A 101 -2.41 1.41 11.53
N ILE A 102 -2.31 1.11 10.24
CA ILE A 102 -3.42 1.28 9.30
C ILE A 102 -4.46 0.14 9.36
N SER A 103 -4.08 -1.03 9.85
CA SER A 103 -4.88 -2.26 9.78
C SER A 103 -5.15 -2.80 11.19
N GLU A 104 -6.42 -3.11 11.48
CA GLU A 104 -6.80 -3.75 12.75
C GLU A 104 -6.07 -5.07 12.96
N PHE A 105 -5.92 -5.87 11.90
CA PHE A 105 -5.13 -7.11 11.95
C PHE A 105 -3.68 -6.87 12.40
N GLU A 106 -3.04 -5.83 11.88
CA GLU A 106 -1.66 -5.49 12.23
C GLU A 106 -1.56 -4.94 13.66
N TYR A 107 -2.52 -4.12 14.06
CA TYR A 107 -2.63 -3.64 15.44
C TYR A 107 -2.77 -4.81 16.43
N GLU A 108 -3.65 -5.77 16.12
CA GLU A 108 -3.81 -6.97 16.93
C GLU A 108 -2.55 -7.86 16.93
N LEU A 109 -1.89 -8.00 15.79
CA LEU A 109 -0.63 -8.74 15.67
C LEU A 109 0.45 -8.15 16.59
N LEU A 110 0.62 -6.82 16.58
CA LEU A 110 1.57 -6.13 17.43
C LEU A 110 1.22 -6.27 18.92
N THR A 111 -0.02 -6.03 19.29
CA THR A 111 -0.45 -6.02 20.71
C THR A 111 -0.61 -7.42 21.28
N LYS A 112 -1.28 -8.34 20.57
CA LYS A 112 -1.62 -9.67 21.10
C LYS A 112 -0.49 -10.69 20.92
N THR A 113 0.21 -10.66 19.78
CA THR A 113 1.27 -11.63 19.49
C THR A 113 2.64 -11.16 20.00
N PHE A 114 3.02 -9.93 19.64
CA PHE A 114 4.34 -9.39 20.00
C PHE A 114 4.36 -8.62 21.32
N ARG A 115 3.20 -8.41 21.96
CA ARG A 115 3.08 -7.75 23.26
C ARG A 115 3.65 -6.33 23.28
N ILE A 116 3.60 -5.64 22.14
CA ILE A 116 3.93 -4.22 22.09
C ILE A 116 2.86 -3.44 22.87
N ASP A 117 3.31 -2.47 23.64
CA ASP A 117 2.42 -1.64 24.45
C ASP A 117 1.43 -0.88 23.55
N ALA A 118 0.16 -0.99 23.88
CA ALA A 118 -0.90 -0.31 23.13
C ALA A 118 -0.82 1.23 23.25
N GLU A 119 -0.19 1.77 24.29
CA GLU A 119 -0.05 3.20 24.51
C GLU A 119 0.85 3.87 23.45
N ILE A 120 1.77 3.13 22.83
CA ILE A 120 2.62 3.63 21.75
C ILE A 120 2.09 3.30 20.35
N LEU A 121 0.89 2.72 20.24
CA LEU A 121 0.26 2.35 18.97
C LEU A 121 -1.06 3.09 18.78
N PHE A 122 -1.24 3.68 17.63
CA PHE A 122 -2.49 4.35 17.27
C PHE A 122 -3.07 3.73 16.00
N TYR A 123 -4.27 3.16 16.11
CA TYR A 123 -4.99 2.63 14.95
C TYR A 123 -5.55 3.78 14.12
N LEU A 124 -5.00 3.98 12.94
CA LEU A 124 -5.39 5.03 11.99
C LEU A 124 -5.66 4.42 10.62
N PRO A 125 -6.88 3.92 10.36
CA PRO A 125 -7.25 3.42 9.03
C PRO A 125 -7.38 4.56 8.02
N PHE A 126 -7.59 4.23 6.74
CA PHE A 126 -7.94 5.23 5.74
C PHE A 126 -9.15 6.04 6.17
N LEU A 127 -9.01 7.36 6.16
CA LEU A 127 -10.11 8.27 6.46
C LEU A 127 -11.04 8.33 5.25
N ALA A 128 -12.33 8.09 5.50
CA ALA A 128 -13.35 8.24 4.49
C ALA A 128 -13.77 9.71 4.38
N GLU A 129 -13.59 10.31 3.23
CA GLU A 129 -14.48 11.39 2.83
C GLU A 129 -15.87 10.80 2.59
N GLU A 130 -16.91 11.64 2.54
CA GLU A 130 -18.28 11.15 2.28
C GLU A 130 -18.33 10.32 0.99
N ILE A 131 -19.05 9.18 1.06
CA ILE A 131 -19.37 8.39 -0.14
C ILE A 131 -20.14 9.29 -1.10
N GLU A 132 -19.71 9.36 -2.33
CA GLU A 132 -20.39 10.17 -3.31
C GLU A 132 -21.84 9.74 -3.51
N LYS A 133 -22.77 10.70 -3.31
CA LYS A 133 -24.21 10.48 -3.48
C LYS A 133 -24.62 10.19 -4.92
N ASN A 134 -23.81 10.64 -5.90
CA ASN A 134 -24.08 10.50 -7.34
C ASN A 134 -23.13 9.47 -8.00
N THR A 135 -23.19 8.23 -7.55
CA THR A 135 -22.44 7.16 -8.21
C THR A 135 -23.08 6.77 -9.54
N THR A 136 -22.26 6.41 -10.53
CA THR A 136 -22.75 5.85 -11.79
C THR A 136 -23.52 4.56 -11.52
N SER A 137 -24.76 4.45 -12.01
CA SER A 137 -25.55 3.22 -11.82
C SER A 137 -24.86 2.03 -12.49
N PHE A 138 -25.00 0.85 -11.91
CA PHE A 138 -24.36 -0.39 -12.38
C PHE A 138 -24.70 -0.69 -13.85
N GLN A 139 -25.94 -0.41 -14.28
CA GLN A 139 -26.40 -0.65 -15.67
C GLN A 139 -25.68 0.19 -16.73
N LYS A 140 -25.09 1.32 -16.31
CA LYS A 140 -24.29 2.19 -17.20
C LYS A 140 -22.81 1.83 -17.24
N ARG A 141 -22.38 0.90 -16.38
CA ARG A 141 -21.00 0.43 -16.27
C ARG A 141 -20.77 -0.78 -17.16
N GLN A 142 -19.56 -0.93 -17.68
CA GLN A 142 -19.20 -2.05 -18.56
C GLN A 142 -17.82 -2.59 -18.18
N HIS A 143 -17.62 -3.87 -18.48
CA HIS A 143 -16.33 -4.54 -18.37
C HIS A 143 -15.75 -4.59 -16.93
N PHE A 144 -14.65 -5.24 -16.82
CA PHE A 144 -13.90 -5.41 -15.57
C PHE A 144 -12.63 -4.56 -15.61
N VAL A 145 -12.12 -4.19 -14.44
CA VAL A 145 -10.88 -3.44 -14.35
C VAL A 145 -9.98 -3.97 -13.27
N SER A 146 -8.67 -3.83 -13.46
CA SER A 146 -7.67 -3.93 -12.41
C SER A 146 -6.70 -2.75 -12.52
N ILE A 147 -6.32 -2.19 -11.38
CA ILE A 147 -5.43 -1.02 -11.34
C ILE A 147 -4.34 -1.23 -10.29
N GLY A 148 -3.13 -0.76 -10.60
CA GLY A 148 -2.02 -0.82 -9.64
C GLY A 148 -0.71 -0.24 -10.18
N ASN A 149 0.28 -0.09 -9.28
CA ASN A 149 1.64 0.26 -9.64
C ASN A 149 2.43 -1.04 -9.89
N PHE A 150 2.98 -1.24 -11.09
CA PHE A 150 3.69 -2.47 -11.47
C PHE A 150 5.12 -2.57 -10.94
N LEU A 151 5.67 -1.53 -10.35
CA LEU A 151 6.91 -1.64 -9.57
C LEU A 151 6.69 -2.41 -8.26
N HIS A 152 5.43 -2.50 -7.81
CA HIS A 152 5.07 -3.22 -6.61
C HIS A 152 4.72 -4.67 -6.95
N GLU A 153 5.55 -5.61 -6.52
CA GLU A 153 5.47 -7.04 -6.88
C GLU A 153 4.08 -7.67 -6.67
N PRO A 154 3.32 -7.41 -5.58
CA PRO A 154 1.96 -7.93 -5.44
C PRO A 154 1.01 -7.53 -6.57
N ASN A 155 1.18 -6.35 -7.16
CA ASN A 155 0.35 -5.92 -8.29
C ASN A 155 0.70 -6.67 -9.58
N TRP A 156 1.99 -6.91 -9.82
CA TRP A 156 2.42 -7.75 -10.93
C TRP A 156 1.86 -9.18 -10.81
N GLN A 157 1.98 -9.78 -9.62
CA GLN A 157 1.44 -11.11 -9.36
C GLN A 157 -0.08 -11.17 -9.47
N THR A 158 -0.78 -10.06 -9.13
CA THR A 158 -2.21 -9.92 -9.36
C THR A 158 -2.55 -10.02 -10.85
N VAL A 159 -1.79 -9.35 -11.74
CA VAL A 159 -2.04 -9.41 -13.19
C VAL A 159 -1.81 -10.83 -13.73
N LEU A 160 -0.77 -11.52 -13.28
CA LEU A 160 -0.54 -12.91 -13.66
C LEU A 160 -1.69 -13.83 -13.23
N LYS A 161 -2.17 -13.66 -12.00
CA LYS A 161 -3.33 -14.40 -11.49
C LYS A 161 -4.59 -14.08 -12.28
N LEU A 162 -4.82 -12.82 -12.60
CA LEU A 162 -5.93 -12.39 -13.45
C LEU A 162 -5.86 -13.05 -14.83
N LYS A 163 -4.69 -13.12 -15.45
CA LYS A 163 -4.52 -13.81 -16.74
C LYS A 163 -4.91 -15.29 -16.67
N GLN A 164 -4.63 -15.96 -15.55
CA GLN A 164 -5.00 -17.36 -15.34
C GLN A 164 -6.50 -17.56 -15.18
N ILE A 165 -7.16 -16.70 -14.38
CA ILE A 165 -8.60 -16.84 -14.06
C ILE A 165 -9.49 -16.24 -15.15
N TRP A 166 -9.00 -15.28 -15.92
CA TRP A 166 -9.79 -14.55 -16.91
C TRP A 166 -10.46 -15.46 -17.94
N LYS A 167 -9.78 -16.50 -18.38
CA LYS A 167 -10.34 -17.48 -19.32
C LYS A 167 -11.63 -18.15 -18.81
N TYR A 168 -11.76 -18.34 -17.50
CA TYR A 168 -12.96 -18.93 -16.91
C TYR A 168 -14.12 -17.91 -16.85
N ILE A 169 -13.81 -16.66 -16.55
CA ILE A 169 -14.78 -15.55 -16.56
C ILE A 169 -15.28 -15.36 -18.00
N ARG A 170 -14.37 -15.24 -18.95
CA ARG A 170 -14.67 -15.01 -20.37
C ARG A 170 -15.52 -16.11 -20.98
N LYS A 171 -15.34 -17.37 -20.54
CA LYS A 171 -16.18 -18.49 -20.98
C LYS A 171 -17.68 -18.27 -20.69
N ASN A 172 -17.99 -17.64 -19.58
CA ASN A 172 -19.38 -17.40 -19.15
C ASN A 172 -19.87 -16.01 -19.59
N LEU A 173 -18.99 -15.09 -19.88
CA LEU A 173 -19.28 -13.70 -20.30
C LEU A 173 -18.45 -13.37 -21.56
N PRO A 174 -18.84 -13.88 -22.75
CA PRO A 174 -18.03 -13.81 -23.98
C PRO A 174 -17.73 -12.38 -24.45
N GLU A 175 -18.58 -11.42 -24.13
CA GLU A 175 -18.44 -10.01 -24.52
C GLU A 175 -17.71 -9.15 -23.46
N ALA A 176 -17.40 -9.74 -22.30
CA ALA A 176 -16.72 -9.00 -21.25
C ALA A 176 -15.24 -8.76 -21.60
N GLU A 177 -14.71 -7.64 -21.18
CA GLU A 177 -13.29 -7.31 -21.26
C GLU A 177 -12.72 -7.05 -19.87
N LEU A 178 -11.45 -7.35 -19.68
CA LEU A 178 -10.68 -6.97 -18.50
C LEU A 178 -9.62 -5.95 -18.91
N HIS A 179 -9.75 -4.75 -18.39
CA HIS A 179 -8.81 -3.66 -18.62
C HIS A 179 -7.82 -3.54 -17.47
N ILE A 180 -6.53 -3.64 -17.78
CA ILE A 180 -5.43 -3.57 -16.84
C ILE A 180 -4.78 -2.19 -16.92
N TYR A 181 -4.92 -1.39 -15.88
CA TYR A 181 -4.27 -0.10 -15.75
C TYR A 181 -3.14 -0.16 -14.72
N GLY A 182 -2.07 0.58 -14.98
CA GLY A 182 -1.01 0.70 -13.99
C GLY A 182 0.11 1.62 -14.42
N ALA A 183 0.66 2.33 -13.43
CA ALA A 183 1.89 3.07 -13.60
C ALA A 183 3.08 2.11 -13.76
N TYR A 184 4.08 2.54 -14.52
CA TYR A 184 5.33 1.80 -14.74
C TYR A 184 5.12 0.41 -15.37
N ALA A 185 4.15 0.29 -16.28
CA ALA A 185 3.93 -0.94 -17.03
C ALA A 185 5.16 -1.26 -17.89
N THR A 186 5.78 -2.40 -17.62
CA THR A 186 6.92 -2.92 -18.38
C THR A 186 6.45 -3.68 -19.61
N GLU A 187 7.36 -3.98 -20.55
CA GLU A 187 7.07 -4.82 -21.72
C GLU A 187 6.46 -6.17 -21.32
N LYS A 188 6.90 -6.76 -20.20
CA LYS A 188 6.33 -8.02 -19.68
C LYS A 188 4.83 -7.92 -19.42
N VAL A 189 4.35 -6.76 -18.94
CA VAL A 189 2.92 -6.53 -18.72
C VAL A 189 2.21 -6.41 -20.06
N PHE A 190 2.77 -5.65 -21.01
CA PHE A 190 2.18 -5.47 -22.35
C PHE A 190 2.14 -6.77 -23.15
N GLN A 191 3.08 -7.70 -22.97
CA GLN A 191 3.06 -9.02 -23.60
C GLN A 191 1.84 -9.87 -23.21
N LEU A 192 1.15 -9.54 -22.11
CA LEU A 192 -0.08 -10.21 -21.71
C LEU A 192 -1.33 -9.69 -22.44
N HIS A 193 -1.20 -8.56 -23.15
CA HIS A 193 -2.29 -7.97 -23.91
C HIS A 193 -2.80 -8.93 -24.98
N ASN A 194 -4.11 -9.15 -25.03
CA ASN A 194 -4.74 -10.03 -26.00
C ASN A 194 -6.20 -9.60 -26.26
N GLU A 195 -6.42 -8.91 -27.35
CA GLU A 195 -7.75 -8.42 -27.75
C GLU A 195 -8.76 -9.56 -27.98
N LYS A 196 -8.31 -10.66 -28.57
CA LYS A 196 -9.19 -11.82 -28.85
C LYS A 196 -9.72 -12.44 -27.56
N GLU A 197 -8.91 -12.43 -26.51
CA GLU A 197 -9.31 -12.90 -25.19
C GLU A 197 -10.01 -11.80 -24.35
N GLY A 198 -10.09 -10.55 -24.81
CA GLY A 198 -10.61 -9.44 -24.04
C GLY A 198 -9.76 -9.10 -22.81
N PHE A 199 -8.44 -9.38 -22.84
CA PHE A 199 -7.50 -9.03 -21.80
C PHE A 199 -6.63 -7.85 -22.25
N LEU A 200 -6.99 -6.64 -21.87
CA LEU A 200 -6.48 -5.42 -22.46
C LEU A 200 -5.58 -4.65 -21.49
N VAL A 201 -4.30 -4.59 -21.77
CA VAL A 201 -3.36 -3.75 -21.02
C VAL A 201 -3.43 -2.33 -21.57
N LYS A 202 -3.82 -1.38 -20.74
CA LYS A 202 -4.06 0.03 -21.09
C LYS A 202 -2.94 0.98 -20.67
N GLY A 203 -1.97 0.51 -19.87
CA GLY A 203 -0.92 1.38 -19.32
C GLY A 203 -1.41 2.29 -18.19
N ARG A 204 -0.83 3.48 -18.08
CA ARG A 204 -1.13 4.40 -16.97
C ARG A 204 -2.52 5.02 -17.13
N ALA A 205 -3.32 4.97 -16.07
CA ALA A 205 -4.58 5.70 -15.99
C ALA A 205 -4.34 7.21 -15.81
N VAL A 206 -5.18 8.02 -16.40
CA VAL A 206 -5.15 9.48 -16.19
C VAL A 206 -5.69 9.81 -14.79
N SER A 207 -6.79 9.16 -14.41
CA SER A 207 -7.43 9.30 -13.11
C SER A 207 -7.97 7.94 -12.65
N ALA A 208 -7.75 7.60 -11.38
CA ALA A 208 -8.37 6.42 -10.78
C ALA A 208 -9.89 6.59 -10.64
N GLU A 209 -10.34 7.81 -10.34
CA GLU A 209 -11.76 8.15 -10.24
C GLU A 209 -12.53 7.84 -11.53
N GLU A 210 -12.03 8.31 -12.70
CA GLU A 210 -12.66 8.03 -13.98
C GLU A 210 -12.78 6.53 -14.23
N ILE A 211 -11.73 5.77 -13.86
CA ILE A 211 -11.73 4.32 -13.95
C ILE A 211 -12.84 3.73 -13.07
N PHE A 212 -12.90 4.11 -11.80
CA PHE A 212 -13.87 3.55 -10.85
C PHE A 212 -15.32 3.90 -11.20
N ARG A 213 -15.58 5.00 -11.92
CA ARG A 213 -16.91 5.38 -12.39
C ARG A 213 -17.36 4.63 -13.64
N LYS A 214 -16.44 4.14 -14.45
CA LYS A 214 -16.70 3.57 -15.78
C LYS A 214 -16.95 2.06 -15.74
N TYR A 215 -16.19 1.32 -14.93
CA TYR A 215 -16.19 -0.14 -14.96
C TYR A 215 -17.24 -0.76 -14.03
N SER A 216 -17.62 -2.01 -14.31
CA SER A 216 -18.65 -2.73 -13.55
C SER A 216 -18.10 -3.34 -12.26
N VAL A 217 -16.86 -3.87 -12.28
CA VAL A 217 -16.23 -4.55 -11.15
C VAL A 217 -14.73 -4.33 -11.18
N LEU A 218 -14.15 -4.03 -10.02
CA LEU A 218 -12.70 -4.05 -9.81
C LEU A 218 -12.25 -5.47 -9.42
N LEU A 219 -11.31 -6.02 -10.17
CA LEU A 219 -10.70 -7.31 -9.84
C LEU A 219 -9.29 -7.10 -9.27
N ALA A 220 -9.10 -7.48 -8.02
CA ALA A 220 -7.82 -7.35 -7.32
C ALA A 220 -7.48 -8.61 -6.49
N PRO A 221 -7.29 -9.79 -7.11
CA PRO A 221 -6.93 -11.02 -6.40
C PRO A 221 -5.46 -11.02 -5.97
N ILE A 222 -5.12 -10.10 -5.05
CA ILE A 222 -3.77 -9.87 -4.56
C ILE A 222 -3.30 -11.10 -3.78
N PRO A 223 -2.23 -11.78 -4.21
CA PRO A 223 -1.85 -13.05 -3.61
C PRO A 223 -1.15 -12.92 -2.26
N PHE A 224 -0.50 -11.81 -1.98
CA PHE A 224 0.17 -11.51 -0.72
C PHE A 224 0.28 -10.00 -0.50
N GLY A 225 0.51 -9.59 0.74
CA GLY A 225 0.67 -8.19 1.13
C GLY A 225 0.40 -7.98 2.62
N ALA A 226 0.51 -6.75 3.05
CA ALA A 226 0.18 -6.27 4.40
C ALA A 226 -0.66 -4.99 4.28
N GLY A 227 -1.10 -4.40 5.39
CA GLY A 227 -1.90 -3.18 5.43
C GLY A 227 -3.26 -3.29 4.75
N LEU A 228 -3.88 -2.15 4.54
CA LEU A 228 -5.10 -2.00 3.77
C LEU A 228 -4.78 -1.79 2.28
N LYS A 229 -5.75 -2.12 1.43
CA LYS A 229 -5.59 -1.98 -0.02
C LYS A 229 -6.36 -0.75 -0.52
N GLY A 230 -5.68 0.38 -0.60
CA GLY A 230 -6.27 1.68 -0.99
C GLY A 230 -7.18 1.59 -2.20
N LYS A 231 -6.78 0.84 -3.25
CA LYS A 231 -7.61 0.66 -4.45
C LYS A 231 -8.99 0.04 -4.19
N LEU A 232 -9.09 -0.89 -3.22
CA LEU A 232 -10.38 -1.50 -2.84
C LEU A 232 -11.23 -0.48 -2.10
N TRP A 233 -10.63 0.23 -1.18
CA TRP A 233 -11.29 1.28 -0.42
C TRP A 233 -11.74 2.44 -1.32
N GLU A 234 -10.87 2.94 -2.18
CA GLU A 234 -11.21 3.99 -3.16
C GLU A 234 -12.33 3.55 -4.10
N SER A 235 -12.31 2.30 -4.58
CA SER A 235 -13.37 1.79 -5.46
C SER A 235 -14.74 1.84 -4.80
N MET A 236 -14.82 1.55 -3.49
CA MET A 236 -16.06 1.63 -2.71
C MET A 236 -16.59 3.07 -2.62
N LYS A 237 -15.71 4.07 -2.51
CA LYS A 237 -16.08 5.50 -2.51
C LYS A 237 -16.90 5.86 -3.75
N PHE A 238 -16.59 5.27 -4.90
CA PHE A 238 -17.29 5.48 -6.18
C PHE A 238 -18.38 4.43 -6.46
N GLY A 239 -18.73 3.60 -5.49
CA GLY A 239 -19.73 2.55 -5.64
C GLY A 239 -19.35 1.49 -6.69
N LEU A 240 -18.06 1.25 -6.90
CA LEU A 240 -17.55 0.18 -7.76
C LEU A 240 -17.38 -1.10 -6.93
N PRO A 241 -18.11 -2.18 -7.24
CA PRO A 241 -17.91 -3.49 -6.60
C PRO A 241 -16.49 -4.03 -6.80
N ASN A 242 -15.97 -4.75 -5.80
CA ASN A 242 -14.65 -5.38 -5.85
C ASN A 242 -14.67 -6.77 -5.19
#